data_cf1f80aefb89d8ea7321886e8b66711a
#
_entry.id   cf1f80aefb89d8ea7321886e8b66711a
#
_cell.length_a   1.000
_cell.length_b   1.000
_cell.length_c   1.000
_cell.angle_alpha   90.00
_cell.angle_beta   90.00
_cell.angle_gamma   90.00
#
_symmetry.space_group_name_H-M   'P 1'
#
loop_
_entity.id
_entity.type
_entity.pdbx_description
1 polymer ?
#
loop_
_entity_poly.entity_id
_entity_poly.type
_entity_poly.pdbx_seq_one_letter_code
_entity_poly.pdbx_strand_id
1 'polypeptide(L)'
;MIAGFIVWGTWGVLRQSFQLSLAAVPDAIDRSKVEHCLRALPGVSEVHDLHIWAMSTTETALTAHLVRPGASLDDAFLSAAEDTLARRFGIRHATLKVEAGDHACRLAPDHVV
;
A
#
# COMPACT_ATOMS: atom_id res chain seq x y z
N MET A 1 27.28 10.68 -30.81
CA MET A 1 26.96 10.01 -29.55
C MET A 1 25.50 9.64 -29.39
N ILE A 2 24.87 9.22 -30.47
CA ILE A 2 23.46 8.79 -30.48
C ILE A 2 23.24 7.61 -29.52
N ALA A 3 24.19 6.67 -29.46
CA ALA A 3 24.09 5.50 -28.57
C ALA A 3 23.98 5.86 -27.09
N GLY A 4 24.67 6.91 -26.63
CA GLY A 4 24.60 7.38 -25.26
C GLY A 4 23.23 7.92 -24.88
N PHE A 5 22.55 8.61 -25.78
CA PHE A 5 21.20 9.10 -25.58
C PHE A 5 20.18 7.96 -25.53
N ILE A 6 20.34 6.96 -26.38
CA ILE A 6 19.47 5.79 -26.41
C ILE A 6 19.59 5.01 -25.09
N VAL A 7 20.80 4.76 -24.62
CA VAL A 7 21.05 4.06 -23.36
C VAL A 7 20.46 4.83 -22.19
N TRP A 8 20.66 6.14 -22.12
CA TRP A 8 20.10 6.95 -21.04
C TRP A 8 18.57 7.01 -21.09
N GLY A 9 17.98 7.17 -22.28
CA GLY A 9 16.52 7.21 -22.45
C GLY A 9 15.85 5.89 -22.09
N THR A 10 16.51 4.74 -22.31
CA THR A 10 15.97 3.42 -22.00
C THR A 10 16.22 3.00 -20.54
N TRP A 11 17.13 3.64 -19.84
CA TRP A 11 17.46 3.29 -18.46
C TRP A 11 16.25 3.41 -17.53
N GLY A 12 15.47 4.48 -17.67
CA GLY A 12 14.26 4.66 -16.89
C GLY A 12 13.23 3.57 -17.11
N VAL A 13 13.03 3.16 -18.35
CA VAL A 13 12.12 2.07 -18.72
C VAL A 13 12.59 0.74 -18.13
N LEU A 14 13.89 0.46 -18.25
CA LEU A 14 14.48 -0.76 -17.70
C LEU A 14 14.33 -0.82 -16.18
N ARG A 15 14.60 0.29 -15.51
CA ARG A 15 14.45 0.39 -14.05
C ARG A 15 13.01 0.17 -13.61
N GLN A 16 12.04 0.79 -14.28
CA GLN A 16 10.61 0.60 -13.98
C GLN A 16 10.17 -0.84 -14.19
N SER A 17 10.60 -1.46 -15.29
CA SER A 17 10.28 -2.86 -15.57
C SER A 17 10.86 -3.80 -14.53
N PHE A 18 12.07 -3.53 -14.07
CA PHE A 18 12.72 -4.29 -13.01
C PHE A 18 11.97 -4.17 -11.69
N GLN A 19 11.58 -2.95 -11.31
CA GLN A 19 10.80 -2.70 -10.10
C GLN A 19 9.44 -3.40 -10.14
N LEU A 20 8.74 -3.38 -11.28
CA LEU A 20 7.48 -4.10 -11.45
C LEU A 20 7.67 -5.60 -11.30
N SER A 21 8.76 -6.14 -11.86
CA SER A 21 9.07 -7.56 -11.76
C SER A 21 9.33 -8.02 -10.32
N LEU A 22 9.85 -7.12 -9.49
CA LEU A 22 10.12 -7.39 -8.07
C LEU A 22 8.93 -7.06 -7.17
N ALA A 23 7.83 -6.55 -7.71
CA ALA A 23 6.69 -6.03 -6.95
C ALA A 23 7.13 -5.03 -5.86
N ALA A 24 8.08 -4.16 -6.20
CA ALA A 24 8.62 -3.16 -5.27
C ALA A 24 7.62 -2.04 -5.01
N VAL A 25 7.75 -1.38 -3.86
CA VAL A 25 6.98 -0.17 -3.56
C VAL A 25 7.38 0.92 -4.56
N PRO A 26 6.40 1.57 -5.24
CA PRO A 26 6.72 2.67 -6.17
C PRO A 26 7.49 3.81 -5.49
N ASP A 27 8.47 4.38 -6.18
CA ASP A 27 9.31 5.47 -5.65
C ASP A 27 8.49 6.70 -5.24
N ALA A 28 7.37 6.96 -5.90
CA ALA A 28 6.50 8.10 -5.62
C ALA A 28 5.66 7.93 -4.34
N ILE A 29 5.66 6.74 -3.74
CA ILE A 29 4.85 6.43 -2.57
C ILE A 29 5.76 6.17 -1.37
N ASP A 30 5.54 6.95 -0.31
CA ASP A 30 6.22 6.75 0.97
C ASP A 30 5.36 5.81 1.83
N ARG A 31 5.86 4.59 2.02
CA ARG A 31 5.20 3.55 2.82
C ARG A 31 4.90 4.03 4.24
N SER A 32 5.82 4.75 4.85
CA SER A 32 5.65 5.27 6.22
C SER A 32 4.49 6.26 6.32
N LYS A 33 4.30 7.10 5.32
CA LYS A 33 3.18 8.05 5.26
C LYS A 33 1.84 7.33 5.07
N VAL A 34 1.83 6.29 4.25
CA VAL A 34 0.63 5.45 4.05
C VAL A 34 0.26 4.76 5.35
N GLU A 35 1.22 4.14 6.02
CA GLU A 35 1.00 3.48 7.32
C GLU A 35 0.47 4.47 8.35
N HIS A 36 1.06 5.65 8.43
CA HIS A 36 0.61 6.70 9.34
C HIS A 36 -0.83 7.14 9.04
N CYS A 37 -1.16 7.29 7.77
CA CYS A 37 -2.51 7.63 7.34
C CYS A 37 -3.52 6.57 7.77
N LEU A 38 -3.19 5.29 7.58
CA LEU A 38 -4.07 4.19 7.96
C LEU A 38 -4.24 4.11 9.48
N ARG A 39 -3.17 4.34 10.24
CA ARG A 39 -3.24 4.38 11.72
C ARG A 39 -4.10 5.54 12.25
N ALA A 40 -4.18 6.63 11.48
CA ALA A 40 -4.96 7.81 11.85
C ALA A 40 -6.46 7.67 11.54
N LEU A 41 -6.89 6.59 10.86
CA LEU A 41 -8.30 6.36 10.58
C LEU A 41 -9.10 6.13 11.88
N PRO A 42 -10.36 6.56 11.93
CA PRO A 42 -11.18 6.45 13.14
C PRO A 42 -11.29 5.01 13.66
N GLY A 43 -10.95 4.79 14.92
CA GLY A 43 -11.07 3.51 15.57
C GLY A 43 -9.96 2.50 15.29
N VAL A 44 -9.02 2.81 14.42
CA VAL A 44 -7.89 1.94 14.12
C VAL A 44 -6.87 2.01 15.25
N SER A 45 -6.59 0.86 15.86
CA SER A 45 -5.59 0.75 16.92
C SER A 45 -4.23 0.25 16.41
N GLU A 46 -4.22 -0.54 15.34
CA GLU A 46 -3.02 -1.12 14.78
C GLU A 46 -3.17 -1.36 13.29
N VAL A 47 -2.06 -1.24 12.57
CA VAL A 47 -1.93 -1.60 11.16
C VAL A 47 -0.79 -2.60 11.05
N HIS A 48 -1.04 -3.74 10.42
CA HIS A 48 -0.01 -4.73 10.16
C HIS A 48 -0.20 -5.38 8.81
N ASP A 49 0.81 -6.13 8.39
CA ASP A 49 0.83 -6.81 7.09
C ASP A 49 0.54 -5.86 5.92
N LEU A 50 1.14 -4.67 5.96
CA LEU A 50 1.00 -3.67 4.92
C LEU A 50 1.91 -3.98 3.74
N HIS A 51 1.31 -4.20 2.59
CA HIS A 51 1.99 -4.42 1.31
C HIS A 51 1.51 -3.41 0.29
N ILE A 52 2.46 -2.79 -0.39
CA ILE A 52 2.19 -1.83 -1.48
C ILE A 52 3.06 -2.24 -2.66
N TRP A 53 2.46 -2.38 -3.84
CA TRP A 53 3.21 -2.72 -5.04
C TRP A 53 2.59 -2.09 -6.28
N ALA A 54 3.42 -1.90 -7.30
CA ALA A 54 2.95 -1.43 -8.59
C ALA A 54 2.37 -2.60 -9.40
N MET A 55 1.14 -2.45 -9.88
CA MET A 55 0.52 -3.38 -10.82
C MET A 55 0.92 -3.05 -12.26
N SER A 56 1.17 -1.78 -12.53
CA SER A 56 1.63 -1.25 -13.80
C SER A 56 2.34 0.08 -13.54
N THR A 57 2.72 0.79 -14.60
CA THR A 57 3.34 2.12 -14.46
C THR A 57 2.37 3.17 -13.93
N THR A 58 1.07 2.92 -14.00
CA THR A 58 0.01 3.87 -13.60
C THR A 58 -0.89 3.37 -12.48
N GLU A 59 -0.80 2.09 -12.13
CA GLU A 59 -1.68 1.45 -11.16
C GLU A 59 -0.89 0.90 -9.97
N THR A 60 -1.32 1.25 -8.78
CA THR A 60 -0.71 0.78 -7.53
C THR A 60 -1.75 0.04 -6.69
N ALA A 61 -1.35 -1.09 -6.15
CA ALA A 61 -2.18 -1.90 -5.25
C ALA A 61 -1.65 -1.84 -3.83
N LEU A 62 -2.57 -2.01 -2.89
CA LEU A 62 -2.26 -2.05 -1.46
C LEU A 62 -3.11 -3.13 -0.80
N THR A 63 -2.49 -3.88 0.10
CA THR A 63 -3.20 -4.72 1.06
C THR A 63 -2.74 -4.37 2.46
N ALA A 64 -3.65 -4.35 3.41
CA ALA A 64 -3.34 -4.07 4.80
C ALA A 64 -4.35 -4.72 5.72
N HIS A 65 -3.91 -5.07 6.91
CA HIS A 65 -4.77 -5.52 8.00
C HIS A 65 -4.87 -4.39 9.03
N LEU A 66 -6.11 -3.97 9.29
CA LEU A 66 -6.41 -2.92 10.25
C LEU A 66 -7.09 -3.54 11.47
N VAL A 67 -6.54 -3.30 12.64
CA VAL A 67 -7.19 -3.70 13.89
C VAL A 67 -8.06 -2.54 14.36
N ARG A 68 -9.37 -2.78 14.40
CA ARG A 68 -10.37 -1.79 14.80
C ARG A 68 -11.27 -2.41 15.85
N PRO A 69 -10.89 -2.31 17.14
CA PRO A 69 -11.63 -2.98 18.23
C PRO A 69 -13.09 -2.54 18.30
N GLY A 70 -13.99 -3.51 18.48
CA GLY A 70 -15.42 -3.25 18.56
C GLY A 70 -16.08 -2.87 17.24
N ALA A 71 -15.35 -2.95 16.13
CA ALA A 71 -15.90 -2.59 14.84
C ALA A 71 -16.85 -3.66 14.32
N SER A 72 -18.03 -3.23 13.89
CA SER A 72 -18.87 -4.02 13.00
C SER A 72 -18.41 -3.77 11.56
N LEU A 73 -18.86 -4.62 10.63
CA LEU A 73 -18.62 -4.40 9.21
C LEU A 73 -19.25 -3.06 8.81
N ASP A 74 -18.42 -2.14 8.32
CA ASP A 74 -18.83 -0.76 8.03
C ASP A 74 -18.31 -0.37 6.64
N ASP A 75 -19.19 -0.42 5.66
CA ASP A 75 -18.88 -0.05 4.28
C ASP A 75 -18.50 1.43 4.15
N ALA A 76 -19.09 2.29 4.97
CA ALA A 76 -18.77 3.72 4.96
C ALA A 76 -17.33 3.98 5.41
N PHE A 77 -16.85 3.25 6.41
CA PHE A 77 -15.46 3.31 6.85
C PHE A 77 -14.51 2.86 5.74
N LEU A 78 -14.80 1.72 5.11
CA LEU A 78 -13.97 1.17 4.03
C LEU A 78 -13.92 2.14 2.85
N SER A 79 -15.06 2.67 2.42
CA SER A 79 -15.14 3.64 1.33
C SER A 79 -14.35 4.91 1.63
N ALA A 80 -14.43 5.42 2.84
CA ALA A 80 -13.68 6.61 3.25
C ALA A 80 -12.17 6.35 3.26
N ALA A 81 -11.76 5.16 3.71
CA ALA A 81 -10.35 4.76 3.70
C ALA A 81 -9.81 4.63 2.27
N GLU A 82 -10.55 3.97 1.40
CA GLU A 82 -10.18 3.81 -0.01
C GLU A 82 -10.09 5.17 -0.73
N ASP A 83 -11.05 6.07 -0.51
CA ASP A 83 -11.04 7.41 -1.06
C ASP A 83 -9.81 8.21 -0.59
N THR A 84 -9.46 8.10 0.66
CA THR A 84 -8.28 8.77 1.22
C THR A 84 -6.99 8.28 0.56
N LEU A 85 -6.86 6.96 0.40
CA LEU A 85 -5.70 6.37 -0.26
C LEU A 85 -5.61 6.79 -1.73
N ALA A 86 -6.74 6.82 -2.43
CA ALA A 86 -6.78 7.25 -3.83
C ALA A 86 -6.41 8.73 -3.99
N ARG A 87 -6.96 9.60 -3.17
CA ARG A 87 -6.72 11.05 -3.27
C ARG A 87 -5.34 11.48 -2.81
N ARG A 88 -4.83 10.89 -1.72
CA ARG A 88 -3.55 11.31 -1.13
C ARG A 88 -2.35 10.62 -1.75
N PHE A 89 -2.49 9.38 -2.17
CA PHE A 89 -1.36 8.55 -2.62
C PHE A 89 -1.54 7.98 -4.01
N GLY A 90 -2.70 8.17 -4.64
CA GLY A 90 -2.97 7.59 -5.95
C GLY A 90 -3.16 6.07 -5.94
N ILE A 91 -3.40 5.49 -4.77
CA ILE A 91 -3.62 4.05 -4.61
C ILE A 91 -5.09 3.73 -4.84
N ARG A 92 -5.40 3.14 -5.99
CA ARG A 92 -6.79 2.87 -6.40
C ARG A 92 -7.24 1.44 -6.14
N HIS A 93 -6.30 0.53 -5.92
CA HIS A 93 -6.58 -0.89 -5.68
C HIS A 93 -6.19 -1.25 -4.25
N ALA A 94 -7.01 -0.84 -3.29
CA ALA A 94 -6.78 -1.13 -1.89
C ALA A 94 -7.69 -2.26 -1.43
N THR A 95 -7.10 -3.27 -0.80
CA THR A 95 -7.82 -4.35 -0.12
C THR A 95 -7.49 -4.25 1.36
N LEU A 96 -8.50 -3.93 2.16
CA LEU A 96 -8.36 -3.74 3.59
C LEU A 96 -9.12 -4.83 4.33
N LYS A 97 -8.40 -5.57 5.17
CA LYS A 97 -9.00 -6.52 6.09
C LYS A 97 -9.12 -5.85 7.46
N VAL A 98 -10.35 -5.74 7.95
CA VAL A 98 -10.61 -5.16 9.27
C VAL A 98 -10.80 -6.27 10.28
N GLU A 99 -10.03 -6.22 11.35
CA GLU A 99 -10.04 -7.21 12.43
C GLU A 99 -10.48 -6.54 13.72
N ALA A 100 -11.29 -7.26 14.51
CA ALA A 100 -11.76 -6.77 15.80
C ALA A 100 -10.70 -6.84 16.91
N GLY A 101 -9.60 -7.53 16.68
CA GLY A 101 -8.52 -7.68 17.64
C GLY A 101 -8.68 -8.87 18.59
N ASP A 102 -9.72 -9.67 18.42
CA ASP A 102 -9.99 -10.82 19.28
C ASP A 102 -9.04 -12.00 19.02
N HIS A 103 -8.43 -12.01 17.83
CA HIS A 103 -7.53 -13.06 17.41
C HIS A 103 -6.25 -12.48 16.82
N ALA A 104 -5.12 -13.14 17.10
CA ALA A 104 -3.87 -12.77 16.46
C ALA A 104 -3.93 -12.98 14.94
N CYS A 105 -3.37 -12.06 14.19
CA CYS A 105 -3.27 -12.23 12.74
C CYS A 105 -2.30 -13.37 12.42
N ARG A 106 -2.77 -14.36 11.67
CA ARG A 106 -1.96 -15.51 11.28
C ARG A 106 -0.78 -15.15 10.37
N LEU A 107 -0.90 -14.02 9.68
CA LEU A 107 0.11 -13.56 8.74
C LEU A 107 1.04 -12.52 9.34
N ALA A 108 0.79 -12.10 10.57
CA ALA A 108 1.68 -11.17 11.26
C ALA A 108 2.94 -11.94 11.67
N PRO A 109 4.15 -11.47 11.31
CA PRO A 109 5.36 -12.08 11.80
C PRO A 109 5.49 -11.87 13.32
N ASP A 110 6.16 -12.80 14.00
CA ASP A 110 6.35 -12.75 15.45
C ASP A 110 7.10 -11.51 15.93
N HIS A 111 7.80 -10.86 15.03
CA HIS A 111 8.60 -9.66 15.28
C HIS A 111 8.19 -8.55 14.32
N VAL A 112 6.98 -8.06 14.44
CA VAL A 112 6.51 -6.95 13.61
C VAL A 112 7.25 -5.69 14.02
N VAL A 113 7.97 -5.16 13.07
CA VAL A 113 8.72 -3.92 13.23
C VAL A 113 7.95 -2.76 12.62
#